data_db8086900a96dc0c3bd55611ebfed297
#
_entry.id   db8086900a96dc0c3bd55611ebfed297
#
_cell.length_a   1.000
_cell.length_b   1.000
_cell.length_c   1.000
_cell.angle_alpha   90.00
_cell.angle_beta   90.00
_cell.angle_gamma   90.00
#
_symmetry.space_group_name_H-M   'P 1'
#
loop_
_entity.id
_entity.type
_entity.pdbx_description
1 polymer ?
#
loop_
_entity_poly.entity_id
_entity_poly.type
_entity_poly.pdbx_seq_one_letter_code
_entity_poly.pdbx_strand_id
1 'polypeptide(L)'
;GNKYGAPMDQIETILLKAQALNIHMTGVSFHVGSGQTNPQAYASAIQRARVAFDIGHRCGHRQMNVLNLGGGFIDDPVFESVASVIRRSIEESFPLWQRQHRNGRSAALSIIAEPGRFFVSQSFKLVTKIIGRKGSMVYINDSVYGSFNNIMYDHALVQPEGIMSHDGSCVQWYDDGEEQEGEDSTGNSASIWGQTCDGLDRITTSSSSRLNDADVGEWLIWPNMGAYTSSAASRFNGFEPPNVFYNMDGESV
;
A
#
# COMPACT_ATOMS: atom_id res chain seq x y z
N GLY A 1 16.76 0.44 -6.63
CA GLY A 1 16.20 1.58 -5.90
C GLY A 1 17.32 2.51 -5.41
N ASN A 2 17.01 3.77 -5.20
CA ASN A 2 18.02 4.76 -4.79
C ASN A 2 18.41 4.65 -3.30
N LYS A 3 17.64 3.95 -2.50
CA LYS A 3 17.83 3.88 -1.04
C LYS A 3 18.20 2.47 -0.56
N TYR A 4 17.58 1.44 -1.08
CA TYR A 4 17.74 0.06 -0.62
C TYR A 4 18.13 -0.90 -1.74
N GLY A 5 18.67 -2.04 -1.33
CA GLY A 5 19.09 -3.13 -2.20
C GLY A 5 20.53 -2.98 -2.66
N ALA A 6 21.23 -4.09 -2.70
CA ALA A 6 22.58 -4.15 -3.27
C ALA A 6 22.52 -4.07 -4.79
N PRO A 7 23.33 -3.23 -5.44
CA PRO A 7 23.53 -3.29 -6.89
C PRO A 7 24.01 -4.67 -7.34
N MET A 8 23.58 -5.11 -8.52
CA MET A 8 23.90 -6.45 -9.01
C MET A 8 25.40 -6.72 -9.16
N ASP A 9 26.17 -5.72 -9.49
CA ASP A 9 27.64 -5.76 -9.63
C ASP A 9 28.38 -5.88 -8.28
N GLN A 10 27.69 -5.59 -7.16
CA GLN A 10 28.24 -5.71 -5.79
C GLN A 10 27.89 -7.04 -5.12
N ILE A 11 26.96 -7.83 -5.66
CA ILE A 11 26.46 -9.05 -5.04
C ILE A 11 27.60 -10.04 -4.73
N GLU A 12 28.50 -10.27 -5.68
CA GLU A 12 29.62 -11.20 -5.49
C GLU A 12 30.55 -10.73 -4.37
N THR A 13 30.92 -9.46 -4.35
CA THR A 13 31.77 -8.88 -3.30
C THR A 13 31.16 -9.01 -1.92
N ILE A 14 29.83 -8.74 -1.80
CA ILE A 14 29.10 -8.86 -0.53
C ILE A 14 29.10 -10.31 -0.06
N LEU A 15 28.84 -11.27 -0.94
CA LEU A 15 28.76 -12.69 -0.61
C LEU A 15 30.14 -13.26 -0.24
N LEU A 16 31.20 -12.89 -0.93
CA LEU A 16 32.57 -13.26 -0.56
C LEU A 16 32.96 -12.68 0.81
N LYS A 17 32.55 -11.44 1.09
CA LYS A 17 32.79 -10.83 2.39
C LYS A 17 32.02 -11.54 3.51
N ALA A 18 30.77 -11.89 3.26
CA ALA A 18 29.96 -12.68 4.19
C ALA A 18 30.62 -14.02 4.50
N GLN A 19 31.10 -14.73 3.48
CA GLN A 19 31.83 -15.98 3.66
C GLN A 19 33.10 -15.81 4.49
N ALA A 20 33.90 -14.79 4.18
CA ALA A 20 35.14 -14.49 4.94
C ALA A 20 34.88 -14.18 6.42
N LEU A 21 33.69 -13.66 6.73
CA LEU A 21 33.21 -13.39 8.10
C LEU A 21 32.48 -14.58 8.73
N ASN A 22 32.44 -15.73 8.07
CA ASN A 22 31.68 -16.91 8.49
C ASN A 22 30.17 -16.65 8.68
N ILE A 23 29.61 -15.74 7.89
CA ILE A 23 28.17 -15.44 7.87
C ILE A 23 27.50 -16.34 6.83
N HIS A 24 26.53 -17.14 7.25
CA HIS A 24 25.79 -18.03 6.37
C HIS A 24 24.59 -17.32 5.74
N MET A 25 24.68 -17.00 4.45
CA MET A 25 23.56 -16.41 3.72
C MET A 25 22.54 -17.51 3.39
N THR A 26 21.27 -17.25 3.73
CA THR A 26 20.18 -18.23 3.57
C THR A 26 19.34 -17.99 2.33
N GLY A 27 19.36 -16.79 1.76
CA GLY A 27 18.54 -16.48 0.60
C GLY A 27 18.63 -15.03 0.13
N VAL A 28 17.66 -14.66 -0.68
CA VAL A 28 17.53 -13.32 -1.28
C VAL A 28 16.16 -12.74 -0.92
N SER A 29 16.13 -11.48 -0.50
CA SER A 29 14.93 -10.70 -0.32
C SER A 29 14.94 -9.49 -1.26
N PHE A 30 13.78 -9.15 -1.80
CA PHE A 30 13.58 -7.92 -2.55
C PHE A 30 12.23 -7.26 -2.19
N HIS A 31 12.05 -6.02 -2.60
CA HIS A 31 10.78 -5.30 -2.49
C HIS A 31 10.58 -4.46 -3.75
N VAL A 32 9.43 -4.61 -4.41
CA VAL A 32 9.15 -3.94 -5.71
C VAL A 32 8.54 -2.55 -5.57
N GLY A 33 8.24 -2.13 -4.35
CA GLY A 33 7.55 -0.88 -4.03
C GLY A 33 6.12 -1.13 -3.54
N SER A 34 5.61 -0.21 -2.72
CA SER A 34 4.24 -0.28 -2.20
C SER A 34 3.23 0.02 -3.32
N GLY A 35 2.09 -0.68 -3.32
CA GLY A 35 1.04 -0.44 -4.31
C GLY A 35 1.42 -0.85 -5.74
N GLN A 36 2.17 -1.95 -5.91
CA GLN A 36 2.68 -2.35 -7.22
C GLN A 36 1.59 -2.94 -8.11
N THR A 37 1.25 -2.23 -9.18
CA THR A 37 0.26 -2.64 -10.19
C THR A 37 0.86 -3.32 -11.42
N ASN A 38 2.18 -3.22 -11.62
CA ASN A 38 2.86 -3.84 -12.76
C ASN A 38 3.39 -5.23 -12.40
N PRO A 39 2.79 -6.35 -12.89
CA PRO A 39 3.24 -7.70 -12.61
C PRO A 39 4.69 -7.98 -13.05
N GLN A 40 5.18 -7.30 -14.10
CA GLN A 40 6.51 -7.49 -14.63
C GLN A 40 7.63 -7.01 -13.68
N ALA A 41 7.29 -6.14 -12.72
CA ALA A 41 8.21 -5.74 -11.66
C ALA A 41 8.63 -6.96 -10.81
N TYR A 42 7.69 -7.83 -10.46
CA TYR A 42 7.96 -9.07 -9.74
C TYR A 42 8.75 -10.07 -10.60
N ALA A 43 8.38 -10.25 -11.87
CA ALA A 43 9.11 -11.14 -12.78
C ALA A 43 10.59 -10.73 -12.88
N SER A 44 10.86 -9.45 -13.10
CA SER A 44 12.23 -8.93 -13.19
C SER A 44 13.01 -9.09 -11.89
N ALA A 45 12.35 -8.89 -10.73
CA ALA A 45 12.97 -9.07 -9.42
C ALA A 45 13.31 -10.55 -9.16
N ILE A 46 12.43 -11.48 -9.50
CA ILE A 46 12.65 -12.93 -9.38
C ILE A 46 13.83 -13.38 -10.25
N GLN A 47 13.93 -12.90 -11.50
CA GLN A 47 15.06 -13.18 -12.38
C GLN A 47 16.39 -12.67 -11.79
N ARG A 48 16.41 -11.45 -11.25
CA ARG A 48 17.61 -10.92 -10.57
C ARG A 48 17.95 -11.70 -9.31
N ALA A 49 16.96 -12.11 -8.53
CA ALA A 49 17.16 -12.98 -7.39
C ALA A 49 17.81 -14.31 -7.81
N ARG A 50 17.36 -14.90 -8.91
CA ARG A 50 17.99 -16.11 -9.47
C ARG A 50 19.47 -15.92 -9.74
N VAL A 51 19.86 -14.83 -10.37
CA VAL A 51 21.29 -14.51 -10.62
C VAL A 51 22.05 -14.41 -9.30
N ALA A 52 21.47 -13.75 -8.28
CA ALA A 52 22.09 -13.63 -6.96
C ALA A 52 22.26 -14.99 -6.26
N PHE A 53 21.30 -15.92 -6.39
CA PHE A 53 21.44 -17.30 -5.93
C PHE A 53 22.60 -18.03 -6.62
N ASP A 54 22.73 -17.89 -7.94
CA ASP A 54 23.82 -18.54 -8.68
C ASP A 54 25.19 -18.00 -8.27
N ILE A 55 25.31 -16.69 -8.03
CA ILE A 55 26.52 -16.08 -7.49
C ILE A 55 26.79 -16.62 -6.08
N GLY A 56 25.77 -16.66 -5.22
CA GLY A 56 25.88 -17.16 -3.84
C GLY A 56 26.41 -18.59 -3.78
N HIS A 57 25.89 -19.47 -4.62
CA HIS A 57 26.36 -20.85 -4.72
C HIS A 57 27.83 -20.93 -5.14
N ARG A 58 28.27 -20.09 -6.10
CA ARG A 58 29.68 -20.03 -6.52
C ARG A 58 30.59 -19.49 -5.40
N CYS A 59 30.08 -18.55 -4.58
CA CYS A 59 30.79 -18.00 -3.43
C CYS A 59 30.77 -18.92 -2.19
N GLY A 60 30.21 -20.14 -2.29
CA GLY A 60 30.21 -21.12 -1.19
C GLY A 60 28.95 -21.14 -0.32
N HIS A 61 27.96 -20.27 -0.55
CA HIS A 61 26.69 -20.25 0.18
C HIS A 61 25.68 -21.27 -0.38
N ARG A 62 26.03 -22.57 -0.27
CA ARG A 62 25.26 -23.67 -0.89
C ARG A 62 23.90 -23.94 -0.24
N GLN A 63 23.64 -23.36 0.92
CA GLN A 63 22.38 -23.54 1.66
C GLN A 63 21.37 -22.43 1.39
N MET A 64 21.64 -21.51 0.47
CA MET A 64 20.67 -20.49 0.08
C MET A 64 19.45 -21.15 -0.55
N ASN A 65 18.29 -21.04 0.12
CA ASN A 65 17.04 -21.63 -0.31
C ASN A 65 15.80 -20.78 0.04
N VAL A 66 16.00 -19.55 0.50
CA VAL A 66 14.90 -18.62 0.85
C VAL A 66 14.78 -17.54 -0.22
N LEU A 67 13.62 -17.45 -0.86
CA LEU A 67 13.24 -16.35 -1.75
C LEU A 67 12.14 -15.54 -1.08
N ASN A 68 12.47 -14.34 -0.62
CA ASN A 68 11.48 -13.42 -0.05
C ASN A 68 11.09 -12.38 -1.11
N LEU A 69 9.81 -12.39 -1.49
CA LEU A 69 9.23 -11.51 -2.51
C LEU A 69 8.95 -10.09 -1.99
N GLY A 70 9.13 -9.88 -0.66
CA GLY A 70 8.79 -8.62 -0.01
C GLY A 70 7.31 -8.32 -0.05
N GLY A 71 6.98 -7.03 0.02
CA GLY A 71 5.62 -6.51 -0.04
C GLY A 71 5.27 -5.91 -1.41
N GLY A 72 4.36 -4.95 -1.37
CA GLY A 72 3.88 -4.23 -2.56
C GLY A 72 2.52 -4.71 -3.06
N PHE A 73 2.00 -5.80 -2.52
CA PHE A 73 0.70 -6.36 -2.88
C PHE A 73 -0.45 -5.45 -2.46
N ILE A 74 -1.46 -5.36 -3.33
CA ILE A 74 -2.73 -4.65 -3.10
C ILE A 74 -3.89 -5.62 -3.28
N ASP A 75 -4.96 -5.36 -2.56
CA ASP A 75 -6.24 -6.06 -2.73
C ASP A 75 -7.04 -5.33 -3.82
N ASP A 76 -6.80 -5.74 -5.07
CA ASP A 76 -7.30 -5.14 -6.29
C ASP A 76 -7.38 -6.23 -7.37
N PRO A 77 -8.23 -6.14 -8.39
CA PRO A 77 -8.31 -7.11 -9.50
C PRO A 77 -6.97 -7.43 -10.18
N VAL A 78 -5.99 -6.55 -10.12
CA VAL A 78 -4.64 -6.81 -10.66
C VAL A 78 -3.89 -7.91 -9.88
N PHE A 79 -4.30 -8.22 -8.63
CA PHE A 79 -3.64 -9.23 -7.78
C PHE A 79 -3.53 -10.60 -8.44
N GLU A 80 -4.60 -11.07 -9.09
CA GLU A 80 -4.60 -12.37 -9.79
C GLU A 80 -3.57 -12.41 -10.92
N SER A 81 -3.41 -11.31 -11.65
CA SER A 81 -2.38 -11.17 -12.68
C SER A 81 -0.97 -11.20 -12.07
N VAL A 82 -0.77 -10.47 -10.97
CA VAL A 82 0.50 -10.48 -10.22
C VAL A 82 0.82 -11.88 -9.73
N ALA A 83 -0.11 -12.57 -9.08
CA ALA A 83 0.06 -13.92 -8.56
C ALA A 83 0.42 -14.92 -9.68
N SER A 84 -0.26 -14.82 -10.82
CA SER A 84 0.00 -15.68 -12.00
C SER A 84 1.41 -15.45 -12.56
N VAL A 85 1.86 -14.20 -12.68
CA VAL A 85 3.19 -13.85 -13.16
C VAL A 85 4.26 -14.30 -12.18
N ILE A 86 4.06 -14.11 -10.87
CA ILE A 86 4.98 -14.59 -9.83
C ILE A 86 5.15 -16.10 -9.92
N ARG A 87 4.06 -16.87 -9.97
CA ARG A 87 4.09 -18.34 -10.06
C ARG A 87 4.90 -18.79 -11.26
N ARG A 88 4.57 -18.28 -12.46
CA ARG A 88 5.29 -18.61 -13.70
C ARG A 88 6.77 -18.24 -13.60
N SER A 89 7.10 -17.05 -13.11
CA SER A 89 8.49 -16.59 -13.01
C SER A 89 9.32 -17.45 -12.05
N ILE A 90 8.72 -17.94 -10.96
CA ILE A 90 9.39 -18.88 -10.04
C ILE A 90 9.61 -20.23 -10.73
N GLU A 91 8.62 -20.76 -11.44
CA GLU A 91 8.72 -22.02 -12.19
C GLU A 91 9.83 -21.97 -13.25
N GLU A 92 9.91 -20.87 -13.97
CA GLU A 92 10.94 -20.65 -15.01
C GLU A 92 12.34 -20.43 -14.40
N SER A 93 12.44 -19.64 -13.34
CA SER A 93 13.74 -19.25 -12.77
C SER A 93 14.32 -20.32 -11.83
N PHE A 94 13.50 -21.13 -11.17
CA PHE A 94 13.91 -22.11 -10.16
C PHE A 94 13.43 -23.56 -10.45
N PRO A 95 13.55 -24.09 -11.69
CA PRO A 95 12.97 -25.38 -12.06
C PRO A 95 13.59 -26.56 -11.31
N LEU A 96 14.89 -26.50 -10.97
CA LEU A 96 15.58 -27.58 -10.25
C LEU A 96 15.17 -27.67 -8.78
N TRP A 97 14.82 -26.54 -8.15
CA TRP A 97 14.41 -26.47 -6.75
C TRP A 97 13.04 -27.12 -6.51
N GLN A 98 12.17 -27.08 -7.52
CA GLN A 98 10.89 -27.79 -7.49
C GLN A 98 11.05 -29.30 -7.66
N ARG A 99 12.03 -29.76 -8.47
CA ARG A 99 12.30 -31.18 -8.68
C ARG A 99 12.94 -31.85 -7.46
N GLN A 100 13.76 -31.13 -6.69
CA GLN A 100 14.44 -31.66 -5.50
C GLN A 100 13.45 -31.97 -4.38
N HIS A 101 12.34 -31.23 -4.30
CA HIS A 101 11.26 -31.53 -3.35
C HIS A 101 10.65 -32.94 -3.53
N ARG A 102 10.63 -33.45 -4.78
CA ARG A 102 10.10 -34.80 -5.08
C ARG A 102 11.06 -35.95 -4.69
N ASN A 103 12.33 -35.69 -4.52
CA ASN A 103 13.36 -36.72 -4.32
C ASN A 103 13.99 -36.72 -2.91
N GLY A 104 13.55 -35.87 -1.97
CA GLY A 104 13.95 -35.88 -0.56
C GLY A 104 15.44 -35.58 -0.24
N ARG A 105 16.20 -35.01 -1.17
CA ARG A 105 17.68 -34.87 -1.04
C ARG A 105 18.25 -33.44 -0.96
N SER A 106 17.43 -32.40 -0.97
CA SER A 106 17.89 -31.01 -0.77
C SER A 106 16.75 -30.16 -0.18
N ALA A 107 17.08 -29.09 0.53
CA ALA A 107 16.09 -28.16 1.02
C ALA A 107 15.33 -27.52 -0.16
N ALA A 108 14.01 -27.67 -0.16
CA ALA A 108 13.13 -27.00 -1.12
C ALA A 108 13.32 -25.48 -1.04
N LEU A 109 13.06 -24.77 -2.15
CA LEU A 109 12.98 -23.32 -2.13
C LEU A 109 11.83 -22.91 -1.21
N SER A 110 12.15 -22.18 -0.16
CA SER A 110 11.17 -21.55 0.72
C SER A 110 10.81 -20.18 0.14
N ILE A 111 9.53 -19.96 -0.11
CA ILE A 111 9.02 -18.70 -0.66
C ILE A 111 8.30 -17.95 0.47
N ILE A 112 8.68 -16.70 0.68
CA ILE A 112 8.10 -15.80 1.69
C ILE A 112 7.56 -14.56 0.96
N ALA A 113 6.46 -14.01 1.46
CA ALA A 113 5.93 -12.71 1.04
C ALA A 113 5.53 -11.91 2.27
N GLU A 114 5.49 -10.57 2.14
CA GLU A 114 5.19 -9.62 3.22
C GLU A 114 4.01 -8.68 2.82
N PRO A 115 2.80 -9.22 2.56
CA PRO A 115 1.68 -8.48 1.95
C PRO A 115 0.93 -7.61 2.98
N GLY A 116 1.58 -6.64 3.63
CA GLY A 116 1.00 -5.81 4.68
C GLY A 116 -0.25 -5.05 4.22
N ARG A 117 -0.13 -4.19 3.20
CA ARG A 117 -1.23 -3.38 2.65
C ARG A 117 -2.43 -4.25 2.23
N PHE A 118 -2.17 -5.36 1.58
CA PHE A 118 -3.20 -6.30 1.10
C PHE A 118 -4.19 -6.71 2.20
N PHE A 119 -3.71 -6.95 3.41
CA PHE A 119 -4.57 -7.40 4.51
C PHE A 119 -5.26 -6.27 5.27
N VAL A 120 -4.61 -5.10 5.38
CA VAL A 120 -5.08 -4.08 6.32
C VAL A 120 -5.79 -2.90 5.65
N SER A 121 -5.59 -2.67 4.34
CA SER A 121 -6.11 -1.49 3.67
C SER A 121 -7.62 -1.37 3.84
N GLN A 122 -8.37 -2.40 3.48
CA GLN A 122 -9.83 -2.43 3.51
C GLN A 122 -10.41 -2.68 4.91
N SER A 123 -9.57 -3.06 5.89
CA SER A 123 -10.03 -3.39 7.24
C SER A 123 -10.44 -2.16 8.06
N PHE A 124 -10.12 -0.95 7.59
CA PHE A 124 -10.45 0.29 8.29
C PHE A 124 -11.10 1.29 7.35
N LYS A 125 -12.13 1.94 7.87
CA LYS A 125 -12.70 3.18 7.34
C LYS A 125 -12.36 4.32 8.28
N LEU A 126 -12.05 5.48 7.73
CA LEU A 126 -11.93 6.71 8.49
C LEU A 126 -13.23 7.48 8.41
N VAL A 127 -13.69 8.05 9.51
CA VAL A 127 -14.85 8.92 9.56
C VAL A 127 -14.39 10.28 10.05
N THR A 128 -14.60 11.32 9.25
CA THR A 128 -14.20 12.68 9.57
C THR A 128 -15.39 13.61 9.61
N LYS A 129 -15.41 14.53 10.60
CA LYS A 129 -16.47 15.51 10.74
C LYS A 129 -16.19 16.75 9.89
N ILE A 130 -17.19 17.26 9.22
CA ILE A 130 -17.14 18.56 8.56
C ILE A 130 -17.19 19.64 9.65
N ILE A 131 -16.12 20.40 9.79
CA ILE A 131 -15.96 21.43 10.82
C ILE A 131 -16.16 22.86 10.29
N GLY A 132 -16.20 23.03 8.97
CA GLY A 132 -16.38 24.34 8.36
C GLY A 132 -16.54 24.28 6.85
N ARG A 133 -17.04 25.39 6.29
CA ARG A 133 -17.18 25.59 4.85
C ARG A 133 -16.84 27.03 4.43
N LYS A 134 -16.32 27.17 3.23
CA LYS A 134 -16.13 28.47 2.57
C LYS A 134 -16.34 28.32 1.07
N GLY A 135 -17.53 28.64 0.58
CA GLY A 135 -17.91 28.36 -0.81
C GLY A 135 -17.83 26.85 -1.09
N SER A 136 -17.10 26.44 -2.11
CA SER A 136 -16.85 25.04 -2.48
C SER A 136 -15.75 24.35 -1.65
N MET A 137 -15.14 25.04 -0.67
CA MET A 137 -14.17 24.44 0.24
C MET A 137 -14.86 23.86 1.47
N VAL A 138 -14.58 22.58 1.76
CA VAL A 138 -15.04 21.84 2.93
C VAL A 138 -13.84 21.53 3.82
N TYR A 139 -13.95 21.82 5.12
CA TYR A 139 -12.89 21.59 6.10
C TYR A 139 -13.29 20.45 7.03
N ILE A 140 -12.36 19.51 7.26
CA ILE A 140 -12.60 18.31 8.09
C ILE A 140 -11.66 18.28 9.29
N ASN A 141 -12.00 17.49 10.32
CA ASN A 141 -11.25 17.35 11.57
C ASN A 141 -10.11 16.34 11.54
N ASP A 142 -9.51 16.11 10.37
CA ASP A 142 -8.26 15.37 10.19
C ASP A 142 -7.40 16.11 9.15
N SER A 143 -6.20 15.63 8.84
CA SER A 143 -5.25 16.36 8.02
C SER A 143 -4.30 15.43 7.25
N VAL A 144 -3.56 16.01 6.28
CA VAL A 144 -2.43 15.31 5.64
C VAL A 144 -1.27 15.03 6.61
N TYR A 145 -1.26 15.65 7.78
CA TYR A 145 -0.32 15.37 8.88
C TYR A 145 -0.85 14.31 9.85
N GLY A 146 -2.15 14.06 9.82
CA GLY A 146 -2.86 13.03 10.55
C GLY A 146 -3.04 11.76 9.71
N SER A 147 -4.28 11.28 9.61
CA SER A 147 -4.58 10.02 8.92
C SER A 147 -4.40 10.08 7.41
N PHE A 148 -4.45 11.25 6.80
CA PHE A 148 -4.25 11.43 5.36
C PHE A 148 -2.77 11.62 4.95
N ASN A 149 -1.82 11.30 5.82
CA ASN A 149 -0.40 11.36 5.48
C ASN A 149 0.00 10.42 4.33
N ASN A 150 -0.81 9.41 4.04
CA ASN A 150 -0.65 8.52 2.90
C ASN A 150 -0.71 9.26 1.55
N ILE A 151 -1.36 10.42 1.47
CA ILE A 151 -1.33 11.28 0.29
C ILE A 151 0.10 11.76 0.01
N MET A 152 0.82 12.20 1.06
CA MET A 152 2.17 12.74 0.94
C MET A 152 3.24 11.65 0.82
N TYR A 153 3.13 10.59 1.63
CA TYR A 153 4.18 9.58 1.75
C TYR A 153 4.00 8.39 0.81
N ASP A 154 2.76 8.15 0.35
CA ASP A 154 2.41 6.96 -0.40
C ASP A 154 1.66 7.28 -1.72
N HIS A 155 1.49 8.57 -2.01
CA HIS A 155 0.78 9.09 -3.19
C HIS A 155 -0.64 8.51 -3.34
N ALA A 156 -1.30 8.26 -2.21
CA ALA A 156 -2.65 7.72 -2.20
C ALA A 156 -3.65 8.72 -2.81
N LEU A 157 -4.53 8.21 -3.65
CA LEU A 157 -5.70 8.94 -4.10
C LEU A 157 -6.86 8.57 -3.19
N VAL A 158 -7.38 9.54 -2.46
CA VAL A 158 -8.44 9.33 -1.48
C VAL A 158 -9.69 10.09 -1.89
N GLN A 159 -10.84 9.41 -1.82
CA GLN A 159 -12.16 9.99 -2.04
C GLN A 159 -13.12 9.48 -0.96
N PRO A 160 -14.03 10.31 -0.47
CA PRO A 160 -15.07 9.83 0.43
C PRO A 160 -16.06 8.95 -0.34
N GLU A 161 -16.53 7.87 0.30
CA GLU A 161 -17.52 6.96 -0.27
C GLU A 161 -18.95 7.28 0.17
N GLY A 162 -19.14 8.20 1.09
CA GLY A 162 -20.45 8.54 1.61
C GLY A 162 -20.42 9.68 2.64
N ILE A 163 -21.62 10.09 2.99
CA ILE A 163 -21.90 11.09 4.02
C ILE A 163 -22.86 10.51 5.06
N MET A 164 -22.62 10.82 6.32
CA MET A 164 -23.52 10.48 7.41
C MET A 164 -24.07 11.77 8.02
N SER A 165 -25.37 11.91 8.01
CA SER A 165 -26.10 13.06 8.52
C SER A 165 -26.18 13.08 10.05
N HIS A 166 -26.66 14.19 10.61
CA HIS A 166 -26.80 14.39 12.06
C HIS A 166 -27.72 13.38 12.76
N ASP A 167 -28.70 12.83 12.05
CA ASP A 167 -29.64 11.82 12.56
C ASP A 167 -29.08 10.38 12.50
N GLY A 168 -27.82 10.22 12.02
CA GLY A 168 -27.18 8.93 11.85
C GLY A 168 -27.55 8.22 10.55
N SER A 169 -28.39 8.81 9.68
CA SER A 169 -28.63 8.27 8.35
C SER A 169 -27.36 8.35 7.51
N CYS A 170 -27.00 7.25 6.86
CA CYS A 170 -25.82 7.17 6.02
C CYS A 170 -26.25 7.04 4.55
N VAL A 171 -25.75 7.95 3.72
CA VAL A 171 -25.91 7.88 2.27
C VAL A 171 -24.57 7.52 1.67
N GLN A 172 -24.46 6.28 1.17
CA GLN A 172 -23.30 5.86 0.39
C GLN A 172 -23.41 6.46 -1.01
N TRP A 173 -22.31 6.97 -1.50
CA TRP A 173 -22.19 7.39 -2.89
C TRP A 173 -21.77 6.17 -3.69
N TYR A 174 -22.74 5.54 -4.32
CA TYR A 174 -22.42 4.51 -5.31
C TYR A 174 -21.71 5.20 -6.47
N ASP A 175 -20.66 4.55 -6.93
CA ASP A 175 -20.00 4.94 -8.18
C ASP A 175 -20.98 4.65 -9.33
N ASP A 176 -21.68 5.68 -9.75
CA ASP A 176 -22.70 5.57 -10.83
C ASP A 176 -22.01 5.41 -12.22
N GLY A 177 -20.71 5.04 -12.22
CA GLY A 177 -19.98 4.67 -13.44
C GLY A 177 -19.61 5.84 -14.35
N GLU A 178 -19.84 7.08 -13.91
CA GLU A 178 -19.34 8.26 -14.62
C GLU A 178 -17.97 8.68 -14.03
N GLU A 179 -16.92 7.97 -14.42
CA GLU A 179 -15.56 8.48 -14.39
C GLU A 179 -15.47 9.68 -15.36
N GLN A 180 -15.78 10.86 -14.85
CA GLN A 180 -15.36 12.07 -15.53
C GLN A 180 -13.90 12.37 -15.14
N GLU A 181 -12.97 11.70 -15.83
CA GLU A 181 -11.63 12.25 -16.04
C GLU A 181 -11.77 13.50 -16.93
N GLY A 182 -11.98 14.63 -16.29
CA GLY A 182 -12.00 15.94 -16.95
C GLY A 182 -12.03 17.01 -15.90
N GLU A 183 -11.15 18.00 -16.02
CA GLU A 183 -11.34 19.28 -15.35
C GLU A 183 -12.75 19.77 -15.71
N ASP A 184 -13.68 19.63 -14.75
CA ASP A 184 -15.04 20.10 -14.96
C ASP A 184 -15.03 21.62 -15.15
N SER A 185 -15.16 22.05 -16.39
CA SER A 185 -15.27 23.45 -16.80
C SER A 185 -16.55 24.13 -16.26
N THR A 186 -17.40 23.40 -15.52
CA THR A 186 -18.69 23.90 -15.00
C THR A 186 -18.57 24.52 -13.59
N GLY A 187 -17.40 24.47 -12.93
CA GLY A 187 -17.18 25.15 -11.65
C GLY A 187 -17.82 24.50 -10.42
N ASN A 188 -18.28 23.25 -10.50
CA ASN A 188 -19.04 22.56 -9.47
C ASN A 188 -18.21 21.62 -8.58
N SER A 189 -16.87 21.61 -8.69
CA SER A 189 -16.03 20.76 -7.87
C SER A 189 -15.80 21.36 -6.48
N ALA A 190 -15.95 20.52 -5.44
CA ALA A 190 -15.62 20.89 -4.07
C ALA A 190 -14.20 20.44 -3.72
N SER A 191 -13.47 21.22 -2.94
CA SER A 191 -12.17 20.84 -2.38
C SER A 191 -12.29 20.55 -0.88
N ILE A 192 -11.61 19.47 -0.43
CA ILE A 192 -11.62 19.06 0.97
C ILE A 192 -10.26 19.39 1.57
N TRP A 193 -10.28 20.06 2.70
CA TRP A 193 -9.12 20.58 3.41
C TRP A 193 -9.07 20.05 4.83
N GLY A 194 -7.88 19.84 5.34
CA GLY A 194 -7.67 19.49 6.74
C GLY A 194 -7.84 20.67 7.69
N GLN A 195 -7.69 20.36 8.98
CA GLN A 195 -7.90 21.31 10.09
C GLN A 195 -6.69 22.19 10.41
N THR A 196 -5.54 21.94 9.80
CA THR A 196 -4.32 22.69 10.13
C THR A 196 -4.30 24.04 9.45
N CYS A 197 -3.45 24.95 9.92
CA CYS A 197 -3.27 26.26 9.30
C CYS A 197 -2.37 26.24 8.07
N ASP A 198 -1.83 25.08 7.69
CA ASP A 198 -0.94 24.94 6.53
C ASP A 198 -1.74 24.93 5.23
N GLY A 199 -1.34 25.78 4.29
CA GLY A 199 -1.93 25.83 2.94
C GLY A 199 -1.71 24.58 2.09
N LEU A 200 -0.86 23.64 2.53
CA LEU A 200 -0.66 22.34 1.88
C LEU A 200 -1.64 21.27 2.40
N ASP A 201 -2.43 21.58 3.44
CA ASP A 201 -3.35 20.62 4.07
C ASP A 201 -4.62 20.41 3.25
N ARG A 202 -4.44 20.07 1.98
CA ARG A 202 -5.50 19.74 1.04
C ARG A 202 -5.58 18.23 0.87
N ILE A 203 -6.73 17.65 1.17
CA ILE A 203 -6.98 16.21 1.11
C ILE A 203 -7.25 15.79 -0.33
N THR A 204 -8.28 16.39 -0.96
CA THR A 204 -8.65 16.03 -2.32
C THR A 204 -9.50 17.14 -2.97
N THR A 205 -9.73 17.00 -4.27
CA THR A 205 -10.77 17.71 -5.00
C THR A 205 -11.77 16.67 -5.48
N SER A 206 -13.05 16.86 -5.16
CA SER A 206 -14.12 15.96 -5.57
C SER A 206 -15.07 16.68 -6.51
N SER A 207 -15.45 16.02 -7.59
CA SER A 207 -16.50 16.48 -8.51
C SER A 207 -17.89 16.10 -8.04
N SER A 208 -18.04 15.38 -6.94
CA SER A 208 -19.35 14.98 -6.41
C SER A 208 -20.19 16.20 -6.04
N SER A 209 -21.32 16.38 -6.72
CA SER A 209 -22.31 17.43 -6.41
C SER A 209 -22.84 17.31 -4.97
N ARG A 210 -22.91 16.10 -4.42
CA ARG A 210 -23.37 15.81 -3.06
C ARG A 210 -22.50 16.46 -1.99
N LEU A 211 -21.19 16.64 -2.28
CA LEU A 211 -20.30 17.33 -1.35
C LEU A 211 -20.60 18.85 -1.27
N ASN A 212 -21.19 19.42 -2.32
CA ASN A 212 -21.61 20.81 -2.31
C ASN A 212 -22.81 21.05 -1.39
N ASP A 213 -23.64 20.04 -1.16
CA ASP A 213 -24.83 20.08 -0.31
C ASP A 213 -24.55 19.64 1.13
N ALA A 214 -23.34 19.14 1.42
CA ALA A 214 -22.95 18.66 2.74
C ALA A 214 -22.87 19.79 3.77
N ASP A 215 -23.46 19.62 4.95
CA ASP A 215 -23.52 20.61 6.01
C ASP A 215 -22.40 20.47 7.05
N VAL A 216 -22.10 21.59 7.72
CA VAL A 216 -21.19 21.58 8.87
C VAL A 216 -21.79 20.72 9.98
N GLY A 217 -20.99 19.79 10.50
CA GLY A 217 -21.39 18.84 11.54
C GLY A 217 -21.74 17.46 11.01
N GLU A 218 -21.94 17.29 9.71
CA GLU A 218 -22.04 16.00 9.07
C GLU A 218 -20.67 15.31 8.96
N TRP A 219 -20.67 14.03 8.59
CA TRP A 219 -19.48 13.20 8.58
C TRP A 219 -19.21 12.63 7.19
N LEU A 220 -17.96 12.61 6.76
CA LEU A 220 -17.48 11.95 5.55
C LEU A 220 -16.88 10.60 5.88
N ILE A 221 -17.20 9.59 5.11
CA ILE A 221 -16.71 8.22 5.27
C ILE A 221 -15.67 7.95 4.19
N TRP A 222 -14.48 7.51 4.60
CA TRP A 222 -13.32 7.24 3.74
C TRP A 222 -12.98 5.78 3.79
N PRO A 223 -13.02 5.05 2.65
CA PRO A 223 -12.66 3.64 2.59
C PRO A 223 -11.14 3.45 2.57
N ASN A 224 -10.71 2.21 2.76
CA ASN A 224 -9.33 1.76 2.57
C ASN A 224 -8.27 2.50 3.40
N MET A 225 -8.64 2.94 4.60
CA MET A 225 -7.77 3.73 5.48
C MET A 225 -6.96 2.89 6.49
N GLY A 226 -6.70 1.60 6.20
CA GLY A 226 -5.97 0.71 7.10
C GLY A 226 -4.46 0.67 6.90
N ALA A 227 -3.95 1.12 5.75
CA ALA A 227 -2.53 1.03 5.43
C ALA A 227 -1.85 2.40 5.36
N TYR A 228 -0.77 2.58 6.13
CA TYR A 228 0.08 3.79 6.11
C TYR A 228 -0.70 5.09 6.37
N THR A 229 -1.62 5.05 7.30
CA THR A 229 -2.47 6.14 7.76
C THR A 229 -2.11 6.50 9.20
N SER A 230 -2.80 5.94 10.19
CA SER A 230 -2.52 6.18 11.62
C SER A 230 -1.09 5.83 12.03
N SER A 231 -0.46 4.84 11.37
CA SER A 231 0.91 4.39 11.69
C SER A 231 1.99 5.44 11.42
N ALA A 232 1.74 6.38 10.50
CA ALA A 232 2.67 7.46 10.14
C ALA A 232 2.12 8.86 10.51
N ALA A 233 0.96 8.93 11.18
CA ALA A 233 0.37 10.16 11.62
C ALA A 233 1.23 10.90 12.65
N SER A 234 1.18 12.20 12.63
CA SER A 234 1.82 13.09 13.58
C SER A 234 0.79 13.91 14.36
N ARG A 235 1.23 14.55 15.43
CA ARG A 235 0.43 15.51 16.21
C ARG A 235 0.74 16.96 15.80
N PHE A 236 0.91 17.19 14.52
CA PHE A 236 1.17 18.53 14.01
C PHE A 236 0.07 19.51 14.46
N ASN A 237 0.45 20.71 14.85
CA ASN A 237 -0.42 21.71 15.47
C ASN A 237 -1.15 21.26 16.77
N GLY A 238 -0.72 20.15 17.41
CA GLY A 238 -1.30 19.65 18.65
C GLY A 238 -2.61 18.89 18.48
N PHE A 239 -3.00 18.53 17.25
CA PHE A 239 -4.20 17.71 17.03
C PHE A 239 -3.96 16.26 17.44
N GLU A 240 -4.94 15.68 18.12
CA GLU A 240 -4.90 14.28 18.53
C GLU A 240 -5.33 13.37 17.38
N PRO A 241 -4.80 12.13 17.33
CA PRO A 241 -5.26 11.15 16.35
C PRO A 241 -6.72 10.77 16.60
N PRO A 242 -7.43 10.27 15.57
CA PRO A 242 -8.80 9.82 15.72
C PRO A 242 -8.90 8.63 16.67
N ASN A 243 -10.06 8.49 17.35
CA ASN A 243 -10.38 7.30 18.12
C ASN A 243 -10.54 6.09 17.19
N VAL A 244 -10.11 4.90 17.64
CA VAL A 244 -10.28 3.65 16.91
C VAL A 244 -11.37 2.82 17.57
N PHE A 245 -12.34 2.39 16.78
CA PHE A 245 -13.40 1.49 17.19
C PHE A 245 -13.26 0.18 16.43
N TYR A 246 -13.40 -0.94 17.13
CA TYR A 246 -13.31 -2.27 16.54
C TYR A 246 -14.69 -2.91 16.49
N ASN A 247 -15.15 -3.26 15.29
CA ASN A 247 -16.34 -4.05 15.09
C ASN A 247 -15.92 -5.50 14.85
N MET A 248 -16.18 -6.39 15.81
CA MET A 248 -15.75 -7.80 15.77
C MET A 248 -16.81 -8.74 15.17
N ASP A 249 -18.08 -8.33 15.16
CA ASP A 249 -19.20 -9.26 14.90
C ASP A 249 -20.03 -8.90 13.66
N GLY A 250 -19.62 -7.92 12.89
CA GLY A 250 -20.38 -7.49 11.69
C GLY A 250 -21.75 -6.87 11.99
N GLU A 251 -22.10 -6.68 13.28
CA GLU A 251 -23.27 -5.91 13.67
C GLU A 251 -22.91 -4.43 13.66
N SER A 252 -23.66 -3.66 12.92
CA SER A 252 -23.51 -2.21 12.82
C SER A 252 -23.71 -1.58 14.19
N VAL A 253 -22.71 -0.82 14.66
CA VAL A 253 -22.85 0.12 15.78
C VAL A 253 -23.61 1.34 15.30
#